data_9a934684cc61fae0d994f6bb2573e435
#
_entry.id   9a934684cc61fae0d994f6bb2573e435
#
_cell.length_a   1.000
_cell.length_b   1.000
_cell.length_c   1.000
_cell.angle_alpha   90.00
_cell.angle_beta   90.00
_cell.angle_gamma   90.00
#
_symmetry.space_group_name_H-M   'P 1'
#
loop_
_entity.id
_entity.type
_entity.pdbx_description
1 polymer ?
#
loop_
_entity_poly.entity_id
_entity_poly.type
_entity_poly.pdbx_seq_one_letter_code
_entity_poly.pdbx_strand_id
1 'polypeptide(L)'
;MSIFTTEIASDTLVSDNPIHQRLLKAYYEAKPFVKGKVLEPGCGEGRGISILSGLAEEYLALDKIPSAIDNLKSKYPNVDFQRAVFPPFEGLKDNSFDTVISFQVIEHIKDDVNFLKEIHRVLKPKGKAIITTPNIKMTLSRNPWHAREYTSLELKNLAKAIFSHVDMKGIAGNQKVVDYHEKNRKSVRKIMKFDVLNLQYRLPAPLLRIPYDILNRINRNNLHKNVEGLVSEISHEDYFLNDENDQNLDLFCILTK
;
A
#
# COMPACT_ATOMS: atom_id res chain seq x y z
N MET A 1 -16.38 15.00 11.80
CA MET A 1 -16.30 15.16 10.32
C MET A 1 -15.10 14.35 9.85
N SER A 2 -15.33 13.25 9.19
CA SER A 2 -14.22 12.52 8.54
C SER A 2 -13.70 13.41 7.42
N ILE A 3 -12.47 13.87 7.56
CA ILE A 3 -11.75 14.52 6.46
C ILE A 3 -11.60 13.43 5.41
N PHE A 4 -12.31 13.54 4.29
CA PHE A 4 -12.19 12.64 3.15
C PHE A 4 -10.82 12.83 2.51
N THR A 5 -9.81 12.24 3.11
CA THR A 5 -8.50 12.15 2.47
C THR A 5 -8.54 11.01 1.46
N THR A 6 -7.85 11.13 0.33
CA THR A 6 -7.65 10.04 -0.61
C THR A 6 -6.35 9.27 -0.30
N GLU A 7 -5.77 9.51 0.89
CA GLU A 7 -4.60 8.79 1.39
C GLU A 7 -4.90 7.29 1.54
N ILE A 8 -6.11 6.95 2.02
CA ILE A 8 -6.57 5.57 2.12
C ILE A 8 -7.73 5.37 1.13
N ALA A 9 -7.63 4.36 0.27
CA ALA A 9 -8.74 3.97 -0.59
C ALA A 9 -9.86 3.33 0.25
N SER A 10 -11.09 3.82 0.08
CA SER A 10 -12.25 3.30 0.81
C SER A 10 -12.64 1.91 0.31
N ASP A 11 -13.06 1.04 1.22
CA ASP A 11 -13.68 -0.25 0.91
C ASP A 11 -15.19 -0.15 0.65
N THR A 12 -15.81 0.99 1.00
CA THR A 12 -17.25 1.23 0.86
C THR A 12 -17.62 2.08 -0.34
N LEU A 13 -16.69 2.88 -0.88
CA LEU A 13 -16.93 3.75 -2.03
C LEU A 13 -16.67 3.01 -3.34
N VAL A 14 -17.71 2.81 -4.13
CA VAL A 14 -17.62 2.10 -5.43
C VAL A 14 -16.58 2.76 -6.36
N SER A 15 -16.44 4.09 -6.33
CA SER A 15 -15.43 4.79 -7.13
C SER A 15 -13.98 4.45 -6.77
N ASP A 16 -13.73 3.91 -5.59
CA ASP A 16 -12.43 3.47 -5.11
C ASP A 16 -12.19 1.96 -5.35
N ASN A 17 -13.22 1.23 -5.81
CA ASN A 17 -13.17 -0.23 -5.95
C ASN A 17 -11.93 -0.76 -6.69
N PRO A 18 -11.51 -0.25 -7.86
CA PRO A 18 -10.34 -0.81 -8.54
C PRO A 18 -9.06 -0.71 -7.70
N ILE A 19 -8.90 0.37 -6.93
CA ILE A 19 -7.74 0.54 -6.05
C ILE A 19 -7.87 -0.41 -4.86
N HIS A 20 -9.06 -0.47 -4.25
CA HIS A 20 -9.33 -1.37 -3.12
C HIS A 20 -9.01 -2.83 -3.49
N GLN A 21 -9.49 -3.31 -4.66
CA GLN A 21 -9.27 -4.68 -5.11
C GLN A 21 -7.79 -4.97 -5.42
N ARG A 22 -7.07 -3.99 -5.97
CA ARG A 22 -5.62 -4.10 -6.19
C ARG A 22 -4.87 -4.28 -4.87
N LEU A 23 -5.18 -3.45 -3.87
CA LEU A 23 -4.56 -3.54 -2.56
C LEU A 23 -4.94 -4.86 -1.83
N LEU A 24 -6.18 -5.31 -2.00
CA LEU A 24 -6.66 -6.56 -1.45
C LEU A 24 -5.90 -7.77 -2.03
N LYS A 25 -5.57 -7.73 -3.35
CA LYS A 25 -4.80 -8.78 -4.00
C LYS A 25 -3.47 -9.04 -3.31
N ALA A 26 -2.77 -8.01 -2.85
CA ALA A 26 -1.50 -8.16 -2.15
C ALA A 26 -1.62 -9.04 -0.90
N TYR A 27 -2.72 -8.94 -0.15
CA TYR A 27 -2.99 -9.79 1.01
C TYR A 27 -3.24 -11.24 0.60
N TYR A 28 -3.95 -11.49 -0.50
CA TYR A 28 -4.14 -12.85 -1.02
C TYR A 28 -2.82 -13.49 -1.45
N GLU A 29 -1.95 -12.72 -2.11
CA GLU A 29 -0.65 -13.20 -2.55
C GLU A 29 0.35 -13.38 -1.39
N ALA A 30 0.13 -12.71 -0.26
CA ALA A 30 0.95 -12.88 0.93
C ALA A 30 0.65 -14.16 1.73
N LYS A 31 -0.54 -14.78 1.56
CA LYS A 31 -0.96 -15.97 2.33
C LYS A 31 0.11 -17.06 2.44
N PRO A 32 0.82 -17.46 1.36
CA PRO A 32 1.81 -18.54 1.43
C PRO A 32 3.02 -18.25 2.33
N PHE A 33 3.22 -16.98 2.68
CA PHE A 33 4.37 -16.51 3.48
C PHE A 33 4.01 -16.29 4.94
N VAL A 34 2.71 -16.23 5.27
CA VAL A 34 2.22 -15.94 6.63
C VAL A 34 2.30 -17.18 7.49
N LYS A 35 3.03 -17.06 8.61
CA LYS A 35 3.15 -18.13 9.61
C LYS A 35 3.62 -17.55 10.95
N GLY A 36 3.40 -18.33 12.01
CA GLY A 36 3.89 -18.03 13.35
C GLY A 36 3.42 -16.66 13.86
N LYS A 37 4.32 -15.89 14.42
CA LYS A 37 4.05 -14.55 14.94
C LYS A 37 4.19 -13.49 13.84
N VAL A 38 3.11 -12.78 13.57
CA VAL A 38 2.98 -11.80 12.48
C VAL A 38 2.95 -10.38 13.01
N LEU A 39 3.68 -9.47 12.36
CA LEU A 39 3.59 -8.03 12.56
C LEU A 39 3.08 -7.36 11.27
N GLU A 40 2.06 -6.52 11.39
CA GLU A 40 1.56 -5.66 10.29
C GLU A 40 1.70 -4.18 10.67
N PRO A 41 2.81 -3.50 10.35
CA PRO A 41 2.93 -2.06 10.49
C PRO A 41 2.19 -1.35 9.35
N GLY A 42 1.26 -0.44 9.72
CA GLY A 42 0.42 0.31 8.79
C GLY A 42 -0.85 -0.45 8.38
N CYS A 43 -1.52 -1.09 9.32
CA CYS A 43 -2.74 -1.88 9.03
C CYS A 43 -3.93 -1.03 8.52
N GLY A 44 -3.88 0.31 8.68
CA GLY A 44 -4.95 1.22 8.26
C GLY A 44 -6.31 0.82 8.82
N GLU A 45 -7.31 0.66 7.95
CA GLU A 45 -8.66 0.21 8.29
C GLU A 45 -8.82 -1.33 8.37
N GLY A 46 -7.69 -2.08 8.37
CA GLY A 46 -7.68 -3.53 8.59
C GLY A 46 -8.10 -4.37 7.38
N ARG A 47 -7.82 -3.89 6.16
CA ARG A 47 -8.19 -4.55 4.90
C ARG A 47 -7.81 -6.02 4.83
N GLY A 48 -6.64 -6.39 5.33
CA GLY A 48 -6.10 -7.75 5.26
C GLY A 48 -6.33 -8.61 6.49
N ILE A 49 -6.83 -8.04 7.58
CA ILE A 49 -6.94 -8.76 8.86
C ILE A 49 -7.75 -10.05 8.73
N SER A 50 -8.93 -9.99 8.12
CA SER A 50 -9.77 -11.18 7.92
C SER A 50 -9.16 -12.25 7.01
N ILE A 51 -8.20 -11.85 6.16
CA ILE A 51 -7.54 -12.75 5.20
C ILE A 51 -6.37 -13.48 5.84
N LEU A 52 -5.63 -12.80 6.72
CA LEU A 52 -4.32 -13.26 7.19
C LEU A 52 -4.29 -13.66 8.67
N SER A 53 -5.12 -13.05 9.52
CA SER A 53 -5.04 -13.29 10.97
C SER A 53 -5.27 -14.74 11.36
N GLY A 54 -6.16 -15.45 10.66
CA GLY A 54 -6.40 -16.88 10.87
C GLY A 54 -5.26 -17.82 10.45
N LEU A 55 -4.23 -17.31 9.76
CA LEU A 55 -3.04 -18.05 9.35
C LEU A 55 -1.86 -17.88 10.33
N ALA A 56 -1.98 -16.94 11.26
CA ALA A 56 -0.96 -16.61 12.25
C ALA A 56 -1.26 -17.29 13.59
N GLU A 57 -0.21 -17.58 14.35
CA GLU A 57 -0.32 -17.98 15.77
C GLU A 57 -0.62 -16.77 16.67
N GLU A 58 0.06 -15.65 16.37
CA GLU A 58 -0.16 -14.35 16.98
C GLU A 58 -0.12 -13.27 15.89
N TYR A 59 -1.02 -12.30 15.95
CA TYR A 59 -1.07 -11.19 14.99
C TYR A 59 -1.08 -9.85 15.72
N LEU A 60 -0.03 -9.05 15.50
CA LEU A 60 0.10 -7.68 16.00
C LEU A 60 -0.01 -6.71 14.83
N ALA A 61 -0.98 -5.82 14.87
CA ALA A 61 -1.19 -4.78 13.86
C ALA A 61 -0.95 -3.38 14.46
N LEU A 62 -0.18 -2.57 13.74
CA LEU A 62 0.18 -1.22 14.17
C LEU A 62 -0.38 -0.18 13.19
N ASP A 63 -0.90 0.93 13.70
CA ASP A 63 -1.21 2.12 12.91
C ASP A 63 -1.09 3.39 13.76
N LYS A 64 -0.87 4.53 13.09
CA LYS A 64 -0.80 5.85 13.74
C LYS A 64 -2.19 6.43 14.08
N ILE A 65 -3.28 5.95 13.44
CA ILE A 65 -4.63 6.51 13.48
C ILE A 65 -5.42 5.88 14.64
N PRO A 66 -5.71 6.63 15.73
CA PRO A 66 -6.38 6.05 16.90
C PRO A 66 -7.75 5.47 16.60
N SER A 67 -8.58 6.20 15.82
CA SER A 67 -9.95 5.75 15.49
C SER A 67 -9.99 4.47 14.67
N ALA A 68 -9.01 4.23 13.80
CA ALA A 68 -8.88 2.97 13.06
C ALA A 68 -8.58 1.82 14.02
N ILE A 69 -7.61 2.00 14.91
CA ILE A 69 -7.23 1.00 15.92
C ILE A 69 -8.41 0.65 16.83
N ASP A 70 -9.15 1.64 17.34
CA ASP A 70 -10.28 1.41 18.24
C ASP A 70 -11.42 0.62 17.54
N ASN A 71 -11.72 0.95 16.29
CA ASN A 71 -12.70 0.21 15.49
C ASN A 71 -12.25 -1.24 15.24
N LEU A 72 -10.98 -1.46 14.93
CA LEU A 72 -10.45 -2.79 14.65
C LEU A 72 -10.40 -3.69 15.88
N LYS A 73 -10.07 -3.16 17.07
CA LYS A 73 -10.13 -3.90 18.32
C LYS A 73 -11.53 -4.48 18.60
N SER A 74 -12.56 -3.68 18.31
CA SER A 74 -13.95 -4.13 18.47
C SER A 74 -14.35 -5.21 17.46
N LYS A 75 -13.81 -5.12 16.22
CA LYS A 75 -14.16 -6.00 15.12
C LYS A 75 -13.42 -7.34 15.16
N TYR A 76 -12.15 -7.33 15.64
CA TYR A 76 -11.27 -8.49 15.63
C TYR A 76 -10.64 -8.75 17.01
N PRO A 77 -11.38 -9.33 17.97
CA PRO A 77 -10.94 -9.48 19.37
C PRO A 77 -9.72 -10.41 19.53
N ASN A 78 -9.42 -11.24 18.54
CA ASN A 78 -8.29 -12.19 18.57
C ASN A 78 -7.01 -11.61 17.91
N VAL A 79 -7.01 -10.33 17.55
CA VAL A 79 -5.87 -9.64 16.95
C VAL A 79 -5.42 -8.52 17.87
N ASP A 80 -4.12 -8.42 18.08
CA ASP A 80 -3.53 -7.34 18.86
C ASP A 80 -3.39 -6.08 18.02
N PHE A 81 -3.96 -4.95 18.47
CA PHE A 81 -3.88 -3.68 17.78
C PHE A 81 -3.23 -2.64 18.69
N GLN A 82 -2.19 -1.99 18.19
CA GLN A 82 -1.49 -0.95 18.94
C GLN A 82 -1.35 0.32 18.10
N ARG A 83 -1.56 1.47 18.73
CA ARG A 83 -1.23 2.74 18.13
C ARG A 83 0.28 2.93 18.17
N ALA A 84 0.90 3.15 17.00
CA ALA A 84 2.32 3.39 16.90
C ALA A 84 2.64 4.38 15.77
N VAL A 85 3.68 5.17 15.97
CA VAL A 85 4.35 5.94 14.92
C VAL A 85 5.73 5.31 14.75
N PHE A 86 6.07 4.94 13.55
CA PHE A 86 7.31 4.23 13.24
C PHE A 86 8.00 4.81 11.99
N PRO A 87 9.31 4.57 11.75
CA PRO A 87 10.26 3.93 12.67
C PRO A 87 10.65 4.84 13.85
N PRO A 88 11.17 4.28 14.97
CA PRO A 88 11.42 2.87 15.26
C PRO A 88 10.16 2.11 15.68
N PHE A 89 10.23 0.76 15.76
CA PHE A 89 9.19 -0.06 16.39
C PHE A 89 9.44 -0.13 17.90
N GLU A 90 9.00 0.92 18.61
CA GLU A 90 9.20 1.04 20.07
C GLU A 90 8.59 -0.14 20.82
N GLY A 91 9.33 -0.67 21.79
CA GLY A 91 8.90 -1.79 22.64
C GLY A 91 8.92 -3.17 21.97
N LEU A 92 9.12 -3.27 20.66
CA LEU A 92 9.24 -4.56 19.98
C LEU A 92 10.67 -5.10 20.08
N LYS A 93 10.78 -6.36 20.50
CA LYS A 93 12.07 -7.04 20.70
C LYS A 93 12.67 -7.50 19.37
N ASP A 94 13.99 -7.61 19.34
CA ASP A 94 14.72 -8.22 18.23
C ASP A 94 14.29 -9.69 18.06
N ASN A 95 14.29 -10.17 16.82
CA ASN A 95 14.05 -11.57 16.48
C ASN A 95 12.74 -12.14 17.08
N SER A 96 11.68 -11.36 17.07
CA SER A 96 10.41 -11.74 17.73
C SER A 96 9.30 -12.15 16.75
N PHE A 97 9.40 -11.80 15.45
CA PHE A 97 8.39 -12.12 14.47
C PHE A 97 8.88 -13.07 13.39
N ASP A 98 8.02 -13.99 12.98
CA ASP A 98 8.29 -14.92 11.88
C ASP A 98 7.99 -14.27 10.53
N THR A 99 6.95 -13.41 10.49
CA THR A 99 6.51 -12.71 9.29
C THR A 99 6.23 -11.24 9.60
N VAL A 100 6.64 -10.33 8.71
CA VAL A 100 6.23 -8.92 8.71
C VAL A 100 5.52 -8.63 7.40
N ILE A 101 4.37 -7.94 7.46
CA ILE A 101 3.59 -7.54 6.29
C ILE A 101 3.40 -6.03 6.35
N SER A 102 3.79 -5.31 5.31
CA SER A 102 3.64 -3.86 5.26
C SER A 102 3.27 -3.41 3.85
N PHE A 103 1.98 -3.07 3.66
CA PHE A 103 1.44 -2.77 2.35
C PHE A 103 1.03 -1.32 2.22
N GLN A 104 1.59 -0.62 1.22
CA GLN A 104 1.37 0.79 0.92
C GLN A 104 1.73 1.68 2.13
N VAL A 105 2.90 1.47 2.70
CA VAL A 105 3.39 2.17 3.90
C VAL A 105 4.74 2.85 3.66
N ILE A 106 5.71 2.14 3.07
CA ILE A 106 7.09 2.64 2.91
C ILE A 106 7.15 3.97 2.15
N GLU A 107 6.24 4.19 1.21
CA GLU A 107 6.12 5.44 0.46
C GLU A 107 5.77 6.66 1.33
N HIS A 108 5.19 6.44 2.49
CA HIS A 108 4.85 7.49 3.47
C HIS A 108 5.97 7.74 4.48
N ILE A 109 6.98 6.87 4.55
CA ILE A 109 8.06 6.92 5.52
C ILE A 109 9.22 7.76 4.97
N LYS A 110 9.62 8.81 5.70
CA LYS A 110 10.76 9.65 5.30
C LYS A 110 12.09 8.94 5.47
N ASP A 111 12.26 8.21 6.56
CA ASP A 111 13.45 7.41 6.85
C ASP A 111 13.19 5.94 6.49
N ASP A 112 13.10 5.68 5.19
CA ASP A 112 12.81 4.38 4.61
C ASP A 112 13.92 3.35 4.92
N VAL A 113 15.16 3.79 5.01
CA VAL A 113 16.30 2.95 5.41
C VAL A 113 16.12 2.43 6.84
N ASN A 114 15.79 3.31 7.77
CA ASN A 114 15.57 2.91 9.16
C ASN A 114 14.31 2.04 9.30
N PHE A 115 13.28 2.30 8.53
CA PHE A 115 12.09 1.44 8.49
C PHE A 115 12.43 0.01 8.08
N LEU A 116 13.21 -0.19 7.03
CA LEU A 116 13.66 -1.52 6.59
C LEU A 116 14.61 -2.17 7.61
N LYS A 117 15.49 -1.40 8.26
CA LYS A 117 16.35 -1.90 9.34
C LYS A 117 15.54 -2.37 10.54
N GLU A 118 14.50 -1.66 10.91
CA GLU A 118 13.61 -2.03 12.02
C GLU A 118 12.80 -3.30 11.68
N ILE A 119 12.30 -3.42 10.45
CA ILE A 119 11.69 -4.68 9.97
C ILE A 119 12.68 -5.83 10.08
N HIS A 120 13.91 -5.63 9.61
CA HIS A 120 14.97 -6.63 9.73
C HIS A 120 15.29 -6.97 11.20
N ARG A 121 15.36 -5.97 12.09
CA ARG A 121 15.66 -6.16 13.52
C ARG A 121 14.63 -7.06 14.19
N VAL A 122 13.35 -6.79 13.99
CA VAL A 122 12.26 -7.53 14.65
C VAL A 122 12.01 -8.91 14.06
N LEU A 123 12.40 -9.16 12.81
CA LEU A 123 12.31 -10.49 12.20
C LEU A 123 13.25 -11.49 12.85
N LYS A 124 12.78 -12.71 13.06
CA LYS A 124 13.62 -13.86 13.43
C LYS A 124 14.58 -14.22 12.29
N PRO A 125 15.71 -14.91 12.57
CA PRO A 125 16.54 -15.51 11.51
C PRO A 125 15.69 -16.36 10.54
N LYS A 126 15.87 -16.16 9.22
CA LYS A 126 15.07 -16.75 8.15
C LYS A 126 13.60 -16.31 8.12
N GLY A 127 13.19 -15.36 8.95
CA GLY A 127 11.89 -14.70 8.88
C GLY A 127 11.73 -13.91 7.59
N LYS A 128 10.49 -13.69 7.18
CA LYS A 128 10.17 -13.02 5.92
C LYS A 128 9.43 -11.71 6.15
N ALA A 129 9.75 -10.69 5.35
CA ALA A 129 8.90 -9.52 5.20
C ALA A 129 8.32 -9.49 3.78
N ILE A 130 7.06 -9.10 3.67
CA ILE A 130 6.38 -8.83 2.42
C ILE A 130 5.99 -7.35 2.42
N ILE A 131 6.49 -6.61 1.43
CA ILE A 131 6.28 -5.16 1.33
C ILE A 131 5.68 -4.86 -0.04
N THR A 132 4.64 -4.01 -0.08
CA THR A 132 4.15 -3.43 -1.32
C THR A 132 4.19 -1.92 -1.28
N THR A 133 4.38 -1.31 -2.44
CA THR A 133 4.36 0.15 -2.63
C THR A 133 4.01 0.45 -4.10
N PRO A 134 3.45 1.63 -4.41
CA PRO A 134 3.19 1.99 -5.81
C PRO A 134 4.47 1.96 -6.65
N ASN A 135 4.34 1.51 -7.90
CA ASN A 135 5.42 1.61 -8.87
C ASN A 135 5.40 3.01 -9.50
N ILE A 136 6.43 3.80 -9.29
CA ILE A 136 6.55 5.17 -9.83
C ILE A 136 6.39 5.22 -11.35
N LYS A 137 6.78 4.15 -12.07
CA LYS A 137 6.61 4.04 -13.52
C LYS A 137 5.14 4.04 -13.95
N MET A 138 4.24 3.64 -13.06
CA MET A 138 2.80 3.55 -13.32
C MET A 138 2.01 4.67 -12.63
N THR A 139 2.65 5.50 -11.82
CA THR A 139 2.04 6.67 -11.18
C THR A 139 1.62 7.70 -12.24
N LEU A 140 0.38 8.21 -12.13
CA LEU A 140 -0.21 9.13 -13.10
C LEU A 140 -0.01 10.61 -12.77
N SER A 141 0.16 10.93 -11.49
CA SER A 141 0.45 12.26 -10.97
C SER A 141 1.14 12.15 -9.63
N ARG A 142 1.88 13.20 -9.22
CA ARG A 142 2.54 13.21 -7.91
C ARG A 142 1.49 13.10 -6.80
N ASN A 143 1.65 12.13 -5.91
CA ASN A 143 0.86 12.03 -4.70
C ASN A 143 1.54 12.83 -3.55
N PRO A 144 0.94 13.92 -3.04
CA PRO A 144 1.54 14.74 -1.98
C PRO A 144 1.53 14.08 -0.59
N TRP A 145 0.92 12.92 -0.45
CA TRP A 145 0.96 12.11 0.77
C TRP A 145 2.18 11.18 0.81
N HIS A 146 2.83 10.92 -0.35
CA HIS A 146 4.02 10.09 -0.43
C HIS A 146 5.27 10.92 -0.16
N ALA A 147 6.14 10.42 0.70
CA ALA A 147 7.48 10.97 0.91
C ALA A 147 8.39 10.61 -0.28
N ARG A 148 8.24 9.39 -0.80
CA ARG A 148 8.96 8.85 -1.94
C ARG A 148 8.18 7.74 -2.62
N GLU A 149 8.30 7.62 -3.93
CA GLU A 149 7.89 6.45 -4.71
C GLU A 149 9.14 5.80 -5.33
N TYR A 150 9.05 4.53 -5.68
CA TYR A 150 10.21 3.71 -6.08
C TYR A 150 10.00 3.12 -7.47
N THR A 151 11.09 2.99 -8.21
CA THR A 151 11.23 1.97 -9.24
C THR A 151 11.55 0.63 -8.60
N SER A 152 11.31 -0.48 -9.31
CA SER A 152 11.70 -1.81 -8.83
C SER A 152 13.19 -1.89 -8.47
N LEU A 153 14.05 -1.33 -9.31
CA LEU A 153 15.50 -1.32 -9.08
C LEU A 153 15.90 -0.54 -7.83
N GLU A 154 15.28 0.62 -7.57
CA GLU A 154 15.58 1.43 -6.39
C GLU A 154 15.19 0.70 -5.10
N LEU A 155 13.96 0.14 -5.04
CA LEU A 155 13.50 -0.63 -3.88
C LEU A 155 14.37 -1.88 -3.66
N LYS A 156 14.70 -2.59 -4.74
CA LYS A 156 15.57 -3.77 -4.71
C LYS A 156 16.96 -3.46 -4.14
N ASN A 157 17.57 -2.37 -4.59
CA ASN A 157 18.89 -1.96 -4.12
C ASN A 157 18.86 -1.52 -2.65
N LEU A 158 17.83 -0.77 -2.25
CA LEU A 158 17.61 -0.38 -0.87
C LEU A 158 17.47 -1.60 0.04
N ALA A 159 16.65 -2.57 -0.36
CA ALA A 159 16.41 -3.78 0.41
C ALA A 159 17.66 -4.71 0.47
N LYS A 160 18.39 -4.86 -0.64
CA LYS A 160 19.61 -5.69 -0.70
C LYS A 160 20.73 -5.22 0.22
N ALA A 161 20.74 -3.95 0.60
CA ALA A 161 21.69 -3.43 1.56
C ALA A 161 21.45 -3.91 3.01
N ILE A 162 20.26 -4.52 3.27
CA ILE A 162 19.80 -4.86 4.62
C ILE A 162 19.46 -6.34 4.75
N PHE A 163 18.81 -6.93 3.73
CA PHE A 163 18.30 -8.31 3.74
C PHE A 163 19.19 -9.27 2.96
N SER A 164 19.29 -10.51 3.45
CA SER A 164 20.12 -11.56 2.83
C SER A 164 19.58 -12.01 1.47
N HIS A 165 18.24 -11.98 1.29
CA HIS A 165 17.59 -12.32 0.04
C HIS A 165 16.44 -11.36 -0.27
N VAL A 166 16.36 -10.93 -1.53
CA VAL A 166 15.36 -9.99 -2.04
C VAL A 166 14.80 -10.54 -3.34
N ASP A 167 13.53 -10.92 -3.33
CA ASP A 167 12.77 -11.34 -4.51
C ASP A 167 11.77 -10.23 -4.88
N MET A 168 11.97 -9.64 -6.08
CA MET A 168 11.12 -8.57 -6.58
C MET A 168 10.10 -9.14 -7.55
N LYS A 169 8.85 -8.87 -7.24
CA LYS A 169 7.69 -9.13 -8.06
C LYS A 169 6.82 -7.86 -8.14
N GLY A 170 5.65 -7.96 -8.73
CA GLY A 170 4.69 -6.86 -8.75
C GLY A 170 3.27 -7.34 -8.89
N ILE A 171 2.33 -6.45 -8.62
CA ILE A 171 0.91 -6.66 -8.88
C ILE A 171 0.58 -6.05 -10.24
N ALA A 172 0.17 -6.90 -11.16
CA ALA A 172 -0.33 -6.54 -12.48
C ALA A 172 -1.83 -6.79 -12.57
N GLY A 173 -2.46 -6.34 -13.63
CA GLY A 173 -3.88 -6.58 -13.90
C GLY A 173 -4.10 -7.17 -15.27
N ASN A 174 -5.22 -7.88 -15.44
CA ASN A 174 -5.69 -8.38 -16.72
C ASN A 174 -6.15 -7.22 -17.66
N GLN A 175 -6.66 -7.55 -18.85
CA GLN A 175 -7.08 -6.54 -19.83
C GLN A 175 -8.15 -5.57 -19.27
N LYS A 176 -9.07 -6.03 -18.43
CA LYS A 176 -10.08 -5.19 -17.77
C LYS A 176 -9.46 -4.09 -16.92
N VAL A 177 -8.45 -4.45 -16.13
CA VAL A 177 -7.68 -3.50 -15.29
C VAL A 177 -6.85 -2.56 -16.15
N VAL A 178 -6.23 -3.06 -17.21
CA VAL A 178 -5.46 -2.24 -18.18
C VAL A 178 -6.37 -1.20 -18.82
N ASP A 179 -7.56 -1.58 -19.26
CA ASP A 179 -8.54 -0.67 -19.88
C ASP A 179 -9.00 0.42 -18.89
N TYR A 180 -9.24 0.05 -17.62
CA TYR A 180 -9.53 1.01 -16.55
C TYR A 180 -8.36 1.98 -16.35
N HIS A 181 -7.15 1.45 -16.25
CA HIS A 181 -5.95 2.28 -16.02
C HIS A 181 -5.69 3.27 -17.16
N GLU A 182 -5.89 2.85 -18.42
CA GLU A 182 -5.78 3.72 -19.59
C GLU A 182 -6.85 4.83 -19.59
N LYS A 183 -8.09 4.52 -19.22
CA LYS A 183 -9.15 5.53 -19.09
C LYS A 183 -8.82 6.53 -17.97
N ASN A 184 -8.31 6.03 -16.82
CA ASN A 184 -7.85 6.87 -15.74
C ASN A 184 -6.68 7.76 -16.17
N ARG A 185 -5.68 7.21 -16.88
CA ARG A 185 -4.54 7.95 -17.42
C ARG A 185 -5.00 9.09 -18.34
N LYS A 186 -5.95 8.83 -19.24
CA LYS A 186 -6.52 9.85 -20.13
C LYS A 186 -7.23 10.96 -19.33
N SER A 187 -7.97 10.59 -18.28
CA SER A 187 -8.66 11.54 -17.41
C SER A 187 -7.69 12.42 -16.63
N VAL A 188 -6.72 11.81 -15.97
CA VAL A 188 -5.69 12.54 -15.22
C VAL A 188 -4.88 13.46 -16.15
N ARG A 189 -4.50 13.00 -17.34
CA ARG A 189 -3.82 13.87 -18.34
C ARG A 189 -4.64 15.10 -18.72
N LYS A 190 -5.97 15.00 -18.80
CA LYS A 190 -6.83 16.18 -19.08
C LYS A 190 -6.77 17.19 -17.93
N ILE A 191 -6.82 16.71 -16.68
CA ILE A 191 -6.69 17.55 -15.49
C ILE A 191 -5.30 18.21 -15.45
N MET A 192 -4.25 17.43 -15.69
CA MET A 192 -2.86 17.92 -15.63
C MET A 192 -2.52 18.96 -16.72
N LYS A 193 -3.30 19.06 -17.82
CA LYS A 193 -3.13 20.14 -18.80
C LYS A 193 -3.38 21.54 -18.20
N PHE A 194 -4.13 21.65 -17.12
CA PHE A 194 -4.34 22.90 -16.41
C PHE A 194 -3.20 23.27 -15.45
N ASP A 195 -2.31 22.34 -15.13
CA ASP A 195 -1.10 22.61 -14.33
C ASP A 195 0.06 23.09 -15.22
N VAL A 196 -0.17 24.20 -15.92
CA VAL A 196 0.79 24.79 -16.89
C VAL A 196 2.12 25.15 -16.22
N LEU A 197 2.09 25.50 -14.93
CA LEU A 197 3.28 25.90 -14.17
C LEU A 197 3.97 24.72 -13.48
N ASN A 198 3.50 23.49 -13.68
CA ASN A 198 3.97 22.30 -12.97
C ASN A 198 3.98 22.45 -11.44
N LEU A 199 2.94 23.05 -10.90
CA LEU A 199 2.79 23.34 -9.46
C LEU A 199 2.86 22.07 -8.61
N GLN A 200 2.38 20.94 -9.15
CA GLN A 200 2.49 19.65 -8.45
C GLN A 200 3.93 19.27 -8.07
N TYR A 201 4.95 19.73 -8.80
CA TYR A 201 6.36 19.44 -8.52
C TYR A 201 7.09 20.61 -7.85
N ARG A 202 6.54 21.83 -7.91
CA ARG A 202 7.18 23.05 -7.41
C ARG A 202 6.70 23.43 -6.02
N LEU A 203 5.45 23.13 -5.68
CA LEU A 203 4.90 23.47 -4.39
C LEU A 203 5.24 22.41 -3.33
N PRO A 204 5.39 22.84 -2.05
CA PRO A 204 5.52 21.93 -0.92
C PRO A 204 4.30 20.99 -0.81
N ALA A 205 4.55 19.72 -0.49
CA ALA A 205 3.50 18.70 -0.38
C ALA A 205 2.28 19.11 0.50
N PRO A 206 2.44 19.76 1.67
CA PRO A 206 1.29 20.14 2.48
C PRO A 206 0.29 21.07 1.77
N LEU A 207 0.76 21.96 0.88
CA LEU A 207 -0.12 22.86 0.13
C LEU A 207 -0.90 22.14 -0.97
N LEU A 208 -0.40 20.99 -1.42
CA LEU A 208 -1.01 20.21 -2.50
C LEU A 208 -2.03 19.18 -2.00
N ARG A 209 -2.04 18.82 -0.72
CA ARG A 209 -2.89 17.73 -0.19
C ARG A 209 -4.37 17.96 -0.44
N ILE A 210 -4.89 19.12 -0.05
CA ILE A 210 -6.32 19.45 -0.21
C ILE A 210 -6.72 19.52 -1.70
N PRO A 211 -6.03 20.28 -2.58
CA PRO A 211 -6.35 20.27 -4.01
C PRO A 211 -6.26 18.89 -4.63
N TYR A 212 -5.25 18.10 -4.27
CA TYR A 212 -5.07 16.74 -4.75
C TYR A 212 -6.26 15.84 -4.37
N ASP A 213 -6.66 15.85 -3.10
CA ASP A 213 -7.77 15.03 -2.61
C ASP A 213 -9.08 15.38 -3.33
N ILE A 214 -9.36 16.68 -3.53
CA ILE A 214 -10.54 17.16 -4.25
C ILE A 214 -10.51 16.67 -5.71
N LEU A 215 -9.42 16.93 -6.43
CA LEU A 215 -9.30 16.58 -7.84
C LEU A 215 -9.32 15.06 -8.05
N ASN A 216 -8.67 14.31 -7.15
CA ASN A 216 -8.65 12.86 -7.19
C ASN A 216 -10.05 12.28 -6.94
N ARG A 217 -10.79 12.82 -5.98
CA ARG A 217 -12.19 12.41 -5.72
C ARG A 217 -13.09 12.71 -6.91
N ILE A 218 -13.00 13.90 -7.50
CA ILE A 218 -13.74 14.27 -8.71
C ILE A 218 -13.42 13.31 -9.86
N ASN A 219 -12.12 13.04 -10.07
CA ASN A 219 -11.68 12.13 -11.13
C ASN A 219 -12.24 10.71 -10.95
N ARG A 220 -12.16 10.14 -9.74
CA ARG A 220 -12.69 8.80 -9.43
C ARG A 220 -14.20 8.73 -9.63
N ASN A 221 -14.93 9.74 -9.16
CA ASN A 221 -16.38 9.79 -9.34
C ASN A 221 -16.78 9.93 -10.83
N ASN A 222 -16.06 10.73 -11.61
CA ASN A 222 -16.29 10.85 -13.04
C ASN A 222 -15.98 9.56 -13.79
N LEU A 223 -14.91 8.85 -13.43
CA LEU A 223 -14.60 7.54 -13.99
C LEU A 223 -15.71 6.54 -13.68
N HIS A 224 -16.18 6.49 -12.43
CA HIS A 224 -17.30 5.62 -12.06
C HIS A 224 -18.54 5.89 -12.93
N LYS A 225 -18.97 7.15 -13.06
CA LYS A 225 -20.13 7.53 -13.87
C LYS A 225 -19.98 7.18 -15.35
N ASN A 226 -18.79 7.35 -15.93
CA ASN A 226 -18.55 7.17 -17.36
C ASN A 226 -18.28 5.71 -17.76
N VAL A 227 -17.89 4.85 -16.79
CA VAL A 227 -17.53 3.44 -17.01
C VAL A 227 -17.98 2.57 -15.83
N GLU A 228 -19.22 2.80 -15.38
CA GLU A 228 -19.78 2.23 -14.15
C GLU A 228 -19.61 0.71 -14.07
N GLY A 229 -19.97 -0.03 -15.12
CA GLY A 229 -19.79 -1.48 -15.17
C GLY A 229 -18.34 -1.88 -14.94
N LEU A 230 -17.39 -1.24 -15.62
CA LEU A 230 -15.97 -1.57 -15.48
C LEU A 230 -15.42 -1.34 -14.06
N VAL A 231 -15.83 -0.23 -13.43
CA VAL A 231 -15.35 0.12 -12.07
C VAL A 231 -15.92 -0.85 -11.02
N SER A 232 -17.20 -1.18 -11.10
CA SER A 232 -17.88 -2.05 -10.13
C SER A 232 -17.55 -3.53 -10.31
N GLU A 233 -17.24 -3.96 -11.54
CA GLU A 233 -16.96 -5.37 -11.87
C GLU A 233 -15.51 -5.80 -11.64
N ILE A 234 -14.59 -4.86 -11.44
CA ILE A 234 -13.21 -5.21 -11.11
C ILE A 234 -13.18 -5.85 -9.71
N SER A 235 -12.57 -7.04 -9.63
CA SER A 235 -12.33 -7.80 -8.41
C SER A 235 -10.84 -8.03 -8.19
N HIS A 236 -10.47 -8.53 -7.01
CA HIS A 236 -9.07 -8.91 -6.74
C HIS A 236 -8.58 -10.06 -7.65
N GLU A 237 -9.47 -10.83 -8.26
CA GLU A 237 -9.14 -11.89 -9.22
C GLU A 237 -8.70 -11.32 -10.58
N ASP A 238 -9.05 -10.07 -10.90
CA ASP A 238 -8.58 -9.38 -12.10
C ASP A 238 -7.13 -8.90 -11.99
N TYR A 239 -6.54 -9.00 -10.79
CA TYR A 239 -5.13 -8.74 -10.50
C TYR A 239 -4.37 -10.04 -10.26
N PHE A 240 -3.07 -10.04 -10.50
CA PHE A 240 -2.21 -11.20 -10.30
C PHE A 240 -0.79 -10.79 -9.92
N LEU A 241 -0.11 -11.70 -9.21
CA LEU A 241 1.31 -11.57 -8.94
C LEU A 241 2.08 -11.84 -10.24
N ASN A 242 2.97 -10.93 -10.60
CA ASN A 242 3.76 -10.99 -11.82
C ASN A 242 5.24 -10.86 -11.50
N ASP A 243 6.10 -11.37 -12.39
CA ASP A 243 7.53 -11.16 -12.28
C ASP A 243 7.91 -9.68 -12.39
N GLU A 244 9.12 -9.32 -11.98
CA GLU A 244 9.63 -7.96 -12.00
C GLU A 244 9.46 -7.31 -13.38
N ASN A 245 8.62 -6.28 -13.46
CA ASN A 245 8.30 -5.58 -14.71
C ASN A 245 7.92 -4.11 -14.42
N ASP A 246 8.36 -3.19 -15.27
CA ASP A 246 8.05 -1.76 -15.17
C ASP A 246 6.55 -1.43 -15.32
N GLN A 247 5.75 -2.34 -15.89
CA GLN A 247 4.31 -2.17 -16.08
C GLN A 247 3.46 -2.69 -14.91
N ASN A 248 4.07 -3.29 -13.90
CA ASN A 248 3.35 -3.66 -12.69
C ASN A 248 2.83 -2.41 -11.98
N LEU A 249 1.58 -2.44 -11.55
CA LEU A 249 0.93 -1.30 -10.89
C LEU A 249 1.52 -1.01 -9.51
N ASP A 250 1.79 -2.08 -8.75
CA ASP A 250 2.52 -2.00 -7.48
C ASP A 250 3.77 -2.90 -7.54
N LEU A 251 4.78 -2.51 -6.81
CA LEU A 251 5.91 -3.36 -6.48
C LEU A 251 5.50 -4.31 -5.34
N PHE A 252 5.94 -5.56 -5.42
CA PHE A 252 5.72 -6.59 -4.40
C PHE A 252 7.06 -7.22 -4.08
N CYS A 253 7.57 -6.93 -2.88
CA CYS A 253 8.92 -7.31 -2.49
C CYS A 253 8.87 -8.35 -1.37
N ILE A 254 9.52 -9.51 -1.57
CA ILE A 254 9.66 -10.57 -0.57
C ILE A 254 11.11 -10.53 -0.07
N LEU A 255 11.26 -10.27 1.22
CA LEU A 255 12.53 -10.10 1.90
C LEU A 255 12.77 -11.25 2.87
N THR A 256 14.01 -11.74 2.95
CA THR A 256 14.40 -12.74 3.96
C THR A 256 15.56 -12.20 4.78
N LYS A 257 15.44 -12.29 6.11
CA LYS A 257 16.50 -11.96 7.06
C LYS A 257 17.64 -12.95 7.01
#